data_b9869d0e190bbb18fc21caf6462f2ef2
#
_entry.id   b9869d0e190bbb18fc21caf6462f2ef2
#
_cell.length_a   1.000
_cell.length_b   1.000
_cell.length_c   1.000
_cell.angle_alpha   90.00
_cell.angle_beta   90.00
_cell.angle_gamma   90.00
#
_symmetry.space_group_name_H-M   'P 1'
#
loop_
_entity.id
_entity.type
_entity.pdbx_description
1 polymer ?
#
loop_
_entity_poly.entity_id
_entity_poly.type
_entity_poly.pdbx_seq_one_letter_code
_entity_poly.pdbx_strand_id
1 'polypeptide(L)'
;SELGIFVPMLVEAGVTSFHVTLANHSSLEDTIPPRNHPYFKDEGCFLKFCDEVRRYTDKPITGVGGLSDPDFVEEQLATGRIACAAMCRQLLADPEWPNKVAAGQCKEIHRCVRCNKKCLGGLQQHQGTHCIYEKG
;
A
#
# COMPACT_ATOMS: atom_id res chain seq x y z
N SER A 1 23.00 6.50 -1.56
CA SER A 1 21.68 6.58 -2.19
C SER A 1 21.20 8.03 -2.15
N GLU A 2 20.50 8.47 -3.15
CA GLU A 2 19.92 9.84 -3.23
C GLU A 2 19.00 10.13 -2.03
N LEU A 3 18.36 9.12 -1.46
CA LEU A 3 17.54 9.24 -0.25
C LEU A 3 18.33 9.83 0.93
N GLY A 4 19.62 9.52 1.06
CA GLY A 4 20.49 10.07 2.09
C GLY A 4 20.70 11.58 1.98
N ILE A 5 20.41 12.16 0.82
CA ILE A 5 20.43 13.60 0.58
C ILE A 5 19.04 14.20 0.72
N PHE A 6 18.05 13.63 0.03
CA PHE A 6 16.69 14.18 -0.03
C PHE A 6 15.95 14.12 1.30
N VAL A 7 16.00 12.98 2.01
CA VAL A 7 15.22 12.81 3.23
C VAL A 7 15.63 13.79 4.32
N PRO A 8 16.93 13.97 4.65
CA PRO A 8 17.35 15.01 5.60
C PRO A 8 16.98 16.42 5.17
N MET A 9 17.13 16.76 3.89
CA MET A 9 16.73 18.09 3.37
C MET A 9 15.24 18.36 3.55
N LEU A 10 14.38 17.35 3.31
CA LEU A 10 12.93 17.47 3.50
C LEU A 10 12.57 17.65 4.98
N VAL A 11 13.25 16.93 5.87
CA VAL A 11 13.05 17.09 7.32
C VAL A 11 13.47 18.48 7.78
N GLU A 12 14.61 18.99 7.32
CA GLU A 12 15.09 20.35 7.61
C GLU A 12 14.11 21.42 7.08
N ALA A 13 13.50 21.16 5.92
CA ALA A 13 12.47 22.03 5.33
C ALA A 13 11.11 21.96 6.05
N GLY A 14 10.94 21.11 7.07
CA GLY A 14 9.75 21.04 7.89
C GLY A 14 8.79 19.89 7.58
N VAL A 15 9.21 18.89 6.79
CA VAL A 15 8.40 17.67 6.57
C VAL A 15 8.31 16.87 7.85
N THR A 16 7.09 16.52 8.27
CA THR A 16 6.79 15.86 9.54
C THR A 16 6.45 14.38 9.41
N SER A 17 6.15 13.90 8.20
CA SER A 17 5.87 12.49 7.91
C SER A 17 6.15 12.16 6.45
N PHE A 18 6.34 10.88 6.15
CA PHE A 18 6.61 10.39 4.81
C PHE A 18 5.60 9.32 4.40
N HIS A 19 4.99 9.47 3.23
CA HIS A 19 4.21 8.42 2.60
C HIS A 19 5.08 7.79 1.51
N VAL A 20 5.52 6.57 1.73
CA VAL A 20 6.51 5.89 0.88
C VAL A 20 5.82 4.87 -0.01
N THR A 21 6.03 5.02 -1.30
CA THR A 21 5.49 4.12 -2.33
C THR A 21 6.50 3.95 -3.46
N LEU A 22 6.23 3.03 -4.36
CA LEU A 22 6.89 2.98 -5.66
C LEU A 22 5.97 3.59 -6.72
N ALA A 23 6.48 4.55 -7.46
CA ALA A 23 5.83 5.10 -8.64
C ALA A 23 6.80 5.01 -9.83
N ASN A 24 6.39 4.31 -10.88
CA ASN A 24 7.17 4.16 -12.10
C ASN A 24 6.29 4.46 -13.30
N HIS A 25 6.51 5.63 -13.91
CA HIS A 25 5.74 6.06 -15.08
C HIS A 25 6.01 5.20 -16.33
N SER A 26 7.14 4.52 -16.37
CA SER A 26 7.52 3.63 -17.48
C SER A 26 6.91 2.23 -17.34
N SER A 27 6.46 1.85 -16.14
CA SER A 27 5.86 0.56 -15.86
C SER A 27 4.71 0.70 -14.87
N LEU A 28 3.49 0.67 -15.38
CA LEU A 28 2.30 0.71 -14.55
C LEU A 28 2.15 -0.58 -13.71
N GLU A 29 2.67 -1.70 -14.21
CA GLU A 29 2.69 -2.96 -13.48
C GLU A 29 3.58 -2.91 -12.23
N ASP A 30 4.68 -2.16 -12.26
CA ASP A 30 5.52 -1.95 -11.08
C ASP A 30 4.80 -1.06 -10.04
N THR A 31 4.04 -0.07 -10.49
CA THR A 31 3.30 0.85 -9.62
C THR A 31 2.05 0.19 -9.01
N ILE A 32 1.35 -0.62 -9.80
CA ILE A 32 0.11 -1.32 -9.39
C ILE A 32 0.29 -2.82 -9.66
N PRO A 33 1.13 -3.51 -8.86
CA PRO A 33 1.55 -4.86 -9.20
C PRO A 33 0.37 -5.85 -9.20
N PRO A 34 0.25 -6.65 -10.27
CA PRO A 34 -0.70 -7.76 -10.30
C PRO A 34 -0.23 -8.91 -9.40
N ARG A 35 -1.12 -9.89 -9.20
CA ARG A 35 -0.86 -11.06 -8.33
C ARG A 35 0.41 -11.83 -8.69
N ASN A 36 0.71 -11.93 -9.97
CA ASN A 36 1.84 -12.70 -10.50
C ASN A 36 3.05 -11.83 -10.87
N HIS A 37 3.14 -10.62 -10.33
CA HIS A 37 4.28 -9.75 -10.57
C HIS A 37 5.59 -10.45 -10.13
N PRO A 38 6.67 -10.42 -10.93
CA PRO A 38 7.90 -11.15 -10.61
C PRO A 38 8.57 -10.72 -9.31
N TYR A 39 8.46 -9.44 -8.93
CA TYR A 39 9.17 -8.86 -7.78
C TYR A 39 8.23 -8.35 -6.67
N PHE A 40 6.99 -7.97 -6.99
CA PHE A 40 6.08 -7.29 -6.08
C PHE A 40 4.78 -8.08 -5.85
N LYS A 41 4.90 -9.39 -5.61
CA LYS A 41 3.76 -10.30 -5.40
C LYS A 41 3.40 -10.52 -3.94
N ASP A 42 4.34 -10.29 -3.02
CA ASP A 42 4.16 -10.60 -1.60
C ASP A 42 3.33 -9.52 -0.87
N GLU A 43 2.79 -9.89 0.29
CA GLU A 43 2.13 -8.95 1.21
C GLU A 43 3.13 -7.87 1.63
N GLY A 44 2.71 -6.59 1.60
CA GLY A 44 3.58 -5.48 1.94
C GLY A 44 4.79 -5.30 1.00
N CYS A 45 4.61 -5.59 -0.28
CA CYS A 45 5.70 -5.66 -1.27
C CYS A 45 6.54 -4.38 -1.40
N PHE A 46 6.01 -3.21 -1.01
CA PHE A 46 6.74 -1.93 -1.05
C PHE A 46 7.32 -1.51 0.30
N LEU A 47 7.07 -2.23 1.38
CA LEU A 47 7.55 -1.83 2.72
C LEU A 47 9.08 -1.83 2.83
N LYS A 48 9.77 -2.57 1.99
CA LYS A 48 11.24 -2.48 1.88
C LYS A 48 11.74 -1.06 1.54
N PHE A 49 10.95 -0.28 0.82
CA PHE A 49 11.27 1.13 0.53
C PHE A 49 11.07 2.02 1.76
N CYS A 50 10.13 1.66 2.64
CA CYS A 50 10.01 2.30 3.96
C CYS A 50 11.25 2.07 4.81
N ASP A 51 11.80 0.86 4.79
CA ASP A 51 13.04 0.51 5.49
C ASP A 51 14.21 1.36 5.00
N GLU A 52 14.31 1.61 3.70
CA GLU A 52 15.34 2.48 3.12
C GLU A 52 15.19 3.95 3.58
N VAL A 53 13.97 4.49 3.59
CA VAL A 53 13.71 5.85 4.09
C VAL A 53 14.02 5.96 5.58
N ARG A 54 13.70 4.92 6.37
CA ARG A 54 13.93 4.87 7.82
C ARG A 54 15.40 5.05 8.20
N ARG A 55 16.32 4.71 7.34
CA ARG A 55 17.77 4.91 7.57
C ARG A 55 18.14 6.39 7.75
N TYR A 56 17.33 7.31 7.25
CA TYR A 56 17.65 8.74 7.18
C TYR A 56 16.71 9.64 7.97
N THR A 57 15.70 9.07 8.64
CA THR A 57 14.75 9.83 9.46
C THR A 57 14.08 8.96 10.51
N ASP A 58 13.70 9.55 11.64
CA ASP A 58 12.85 8.99 12.68
C ASP A 58 11.38 9.44 12.56
N LYS A 59 11.07 10.28 11.55
CA LYS A 59 9.70 10.75 11.31
C LYS A 59 8.75 9.60 10.98
N PRO A 60 7.44 9.74 11.29
CA PRO A 60 6.44 8.74 10.97
C PRO A 60 6.43 8.41 9.47
N ILE A 61 6.35 7.10 9.16
CA ILE A 61 6.28 6.60 7.78
C ILE A 61 4.93 5.91 7.57
N THR A 62 4.21 6.33 6.54
CA THR A 62 3.05 5.62 6.02
C THR A 62 3.51 4.68 4.91
N GLY A 63 3.24 3.38 5.08
CA GLY A 63 3.55 2.35 4.08
C GLY A 63 2.31 2.00 3.25
N VAL A 64 2.54 1.69 1.98
CA VAL A 64 1.52 1.25 1.03
C VAL A 64 2.10 0.14 0.14
N GLY A 65 1.24 -0.61 -0.50
CA GLY A 65 1.62 -1.61 -1.49
C GLY A 65 1.43 -3.04 -1.01
N GLY A 66 0.41 -3.70 -1.55
CA GLY A 66 0.10 -5.08 -1.26
C GLY A 66 -0.36 -5.36 0.17
N LEU A 67 -0.91 -4.38 0.85
CA LEU A 67 -1.43 -4.53 2.20
C LEU A 67 -2.89 -4.97 2.15
N SER A 68 -3.19 -6.14 2.70
CA SER A 68 -4.53 -6.70 2.75
C SER A 68 -4.78 -7.61 3.96
N ASP A 69 -3.73 -8.23 4.49
CA ASP A 69 -3.80 -9.14 5.63
C ASP A 69 -3.78 -8.36 6.95
N PRO A 70 -4.84 -8.44 7.77
CA PRO A 70 -4.90 -7.73 9.05
C PRO A 70 -3.78 -8.08 10.01
N ASP A 71 -3.41 -9.34 10.12
CA ASP A 71 -2.37 -9.80 11.03
C ASP A 71 -1.00 -9.29 10.60
N PHE A 72 -0.72 -9.34 9.29
CA PHE A 72 0.51 -8.78 8.74
C PHE A 72 0.59 -7.27 8.98
N VAL A 73 -0.48 -6.53 8.70
CA VAL A 73 -0.54 -5.06 8.90
C VAL A 73 -0.31 -4.71 10.36
N GLU A 74 -1.00 -5.41 11.29
CA GLU A 74 -0.84 -5.18 12.73
C GLU A 74 0.59 -5.42 13.20
N GLU A 75 1.25 -6.46 12.71
CA GLU A 75 2.66 -6.72 13.00
C GLU A 75 3.57 -5.58 12.54
N GLN A 76 3.36 -5.05 11.34
CA GLN A 76 4.17 -3.94 10.82
C GLN A 76 3.99 -2.65 11.64
N LEU A 77 2.77 -2.40 12.12
CA LEU A 77 2.47 -1.28 13.02
C LEU A 77 3.06 -1.50 14.41
N ALA A 78 2.88 -2.68 15.00
CA ALA A 78 3.36 -3.02 16.34
C ALA A 78 4.88 -2.98 16.45
N THR A 79 5.61 -3.38 15.42
CA THR A 79 7.08 -3.34 15.36
C THR A 79 7.63 -1.93 15.06
N GLY A 80 6.77 -0.99 14.72
CA GLY A 80 7.16 0.39 14.38
C GLY A 80 7.79 0.52 12.99
N ARG A 81 7.73 -0.52 12.15
CA ARG A 81 8.23 -0.45 10.78
C ARG A 81 7.51 0.63 9.97
N ILE A 82 6.20 0.75 10.18
CA ILE A 82 5.36 1.83 9.67
C ILE A 82 4.50 2.40 10.80
N ALA A 83 4.14 3.67 10.70
CA ALA A 83 3.24 4.34 11.64
C ALA A 83 1.77 4.29 11.18
N CYS A 84 1.56 4.12 9.87
CA CYS A 84 0.24 4.04 9.26
C CYS A 84 0.30 3.14 8.02
N ALA A 85 -0.75 2.35 7.82
CA ALA A 85 -0.92 1.53 6.62
C ALA A 85 -1.91 2.21 5.66
N ALA A 86 -1.48 2.47 4.43
CA ALA A 86 -2.34 2.97 3.37
C ALA A 86 -2.75 1.84 2.43
N MET A 87 -4.00 1.86 2.01
CA MET A 87 -4.58 0.84 1.13
C MET A 87 -5.41 1.51 0.04
N CYS A 88 -5.31 1.03 -1.19
CA CYS A 88 -6.16 1.45 -2.30
C CYS A 88 -7.04 0.29 -2.77
N ARG A 89 -6.48 -0.67 -3.49
CA ARG A 89 -7.24 -1.79 -4.05
C ARG A 89 -7.93 -2.66 -2.99
N GLN A 90 -7.33 -2.79 -1.81
CA GLN A 90 -7.97 -3.52 -0.69
C GLN A 90 -9.25 -2.83 -0.23
N LEU A 91 -9.27 -1.50 -0.14
CA LEU A 91 -10.48 -0.76 0.25
C LEU A 91 -11.52 -0.71 -0.87
N LEU A 92 -11.13 -0.87 -2.14
CA LEU A 92 -12.07 -1.12 -3.23
C LEU A 92 -12.68 -2.53 -3.15
N ALA A 93 -11.89 -3.51 -2.73
CA ALA A 93 -12.37 -4.88 -2.54
C ALA A 93 -13.31 -5.01 -1.34
N ASP A 94 -13.00 -4.30 -0.26
CA ASP A 94 -13.80 -4.26 0.96
C ASP A 94 -13.63 -2.92 1.68
N PRO A 95 -14.53 -1.95 1.46
CA PRO A 95 -14.46 -0.65 2.14
C PRO A 95 -14.66 -0.75 3.66
N GLU A 96 -15.26 -1.84 4.15
CA GLU A 96 -15.46 -2.11 5.56
C GLU A 96 -14.26 -2.80 6.24
N TRP A 97 -13.13 -2.93 5.54
CA TRP A 97 -11.93 -3.59 6.07
C TRP A 97 -11.53 -3.08 7.47
N PRO A 98 -11.40 -1.76 7.73
CA PRO A 98 -11.01 -1.27 9.04
C PRO A 98 -12.06 -1.59 10.14
N ASN A 99 -13.35 -1.47 9.81
CA ASN A 99 -14.44 -1.78 10.75
C ASN A 99 -14.49 -3.27 11.07
N LYS A 100 -14.30 -4.14 10.09
CA LYS A 100 -14.24 -5.60 10.28
C LYS A 100 -13.05 -6.00 11.15
N VAL A 101 -11.89 -5.39 10.93
CA VAL A 101 -10.71 -5.63 11.78
C VAL A 101 -10.97 -5.20 13.22
N ALA A 102 -11.50 -4.00 13.42
CA ALA A 102 -11.84 -3.48 14.75
C ALA A 102 -12.87 -4.36 15.49
N ALA A 103 -13.80 -4.97 14.75
CA ALA A 103 -14.84 -5.85 15.29
C ALA A 103 -14.40 -7.31 15.46
N GLY A 104 -13.14 -7.66 15.10
CA GLY A 104 -12.66 -9.04 15.14
C GLY A 104 -13.24 -9.95 14.04
N GLN A 105 -13.79 -9.37 12.97
CA GLN A 105 -14.44 -10.04 11.85
C GLN A 105 -13.50 -10.23 10.64
N CYS A 106 -12.24 -10.50 10.89
CA CYS A 106 -11.21 -10.58 9.83
C CYS A 106 -11.51 -11.63 8.76
N LYS A 107 -12.23 -12.70 9.13
CA LYS A 107 -12.64 -13.77 8.19
C LYS A 107 -13.70 -13.32 7.18
N GLU A 108 -14.42 -12.24 7.46
CA GLU A 108 -15.44 -11.67 6.57
C GLU A 108 -14.89 -10.68 5.56
N ILE A 109 -13.59 -10.40 5.61
CA ILE A 109 -12.94 -9.45 4.69
C ILE A 109 -12.82 -10.06 3.28
N HIS A 110 -13.31 -9.32 2.29
CA HIS A 110 -13.02 -9.61 0.88
C HIS A 110 -11.61 -9.11 0.54
N ARG A 111 -10.64 -10.01 0.54
CA ARG A 111 -9.25 -9.64 0.24
C ARG A 111 -9.04 -9.40 -1.24
N CYS A 112 -8.34 -8.31 -1.54
CA CYS A 112 -7.94 -7.98 -2.91
C CYS A 112 -7.06 -9.10 -3.50
N VAL A 113 -7.50 -9.68 -4.61
CA VAL A 113 -6.75 -10.73 -5.34
C VAL A 113 -5.78 -10.17 -6.37
N ARG A 114 -5.60 -8.85 -6.41
CA ARG A 114 -4.68 -8.13 -7.32
C ARG A 114 -4.86 -8.50 -8.80
N CYS A 115 -6.11 -8.73 -9.22
CA CYS A 115 -6.42 -9.07 -10.60
C CYS A 115 -6.34 -7.88 -11.57
N ASN A 116 -6.40 -6.65 -11.07
CA ASN A 116 -6.42 -5.39 -11.83
C ASN A 116 -7.54 -5.28 -12.88
N LYS A 117 -8.54 -6.17 -12.88
CA LYS A 117 -9.55 -6.27 -13.94
C LYS A 117 -10.47 -5.05 -14.02
N LYS A 118 -11.21 -4.77 -12.93
CA LYS A 118 -12.20 -3.66 -12.90
C LYS A 118 -11.63 -2.37 -12.33
N CYS A 119 -10.62 -2.42 -11.48
CA CYS A 119 -10.01 -1.22 -10.93
C CYS A 119 -9.10 -0.55 -11.96
N LEU A 120 -7.95 -1.14 -12.29
CA LEU A 120 -7.03 -0.59 -13.29
C LEU A 120 -7.62 -0.70 -14.70
N GLY A 121 -8.17 -1.86 -15.06
CA GLY A 121 -8.78 -2.08 -16.37
C GLY A 121 -9.98 -1.17 -16.62
N GLY A 122 -10.82 -0.95 -15.61
CA GLY A 122 -11.93 0.01 -15.70
C GLY A 122 -11.45 1.44 -15.92
N LEU A 123 -10.41 1.85 -15.20
CA LEU A 123 -9.79 3.16 -15.37
C LEU A 123 -9.22 3.35 -16.79
N GLN A 124 -8.51 2.35 -17.31
CA GLN A 124 -7.94 2.38 -18.66
C GLN A 124 -8.99 2.42 -19.75
N GLN A 125 -10.19 1.90 -19.48
CA GLN A 125 -11.34 1.90 -20.42
C GLN A 125 -12.30 3.06 -20.17
N HIS A 126 -11.96 4.03 -19.32
CA HIS A 126 -12.82 5.17 -18.92
C HIS A 126 -14.18 4.75 -18.32
N GLN A 127 -14.23 3.58 -17.66
CA GLN A 127 -15.42 3.03 -17.02
C GLN A 127 -15.46 3.25 -15.50
N GLY A 128 -14.52 4.05 -14.98
CA GLY A 128 -14.34 4.24 -13.54
C GLY A 128 -13.54 3.12 -12.87
N THR A 129 -13.44 3.20 -11.55
CA THR A 129 -12.64 2.28 -10.75
C THR A 129 -13.56 1.47 -9.85
N HIS A 130 -13.64 0.16 -10.10
CA HIS A 130 -14.53 -0.78 -9.40
C HIS A 130 -13.76 -2.04 -8.96
N CYS A 131 -14.35 -2.85 -8.11
CA CYS A 131 -13.82 -4.17 -7.77
C CYS A 131 -14.68 -5.28 -8.38
N ILE A 132 -14.07 -6.46 -8.58
CA ILE A 132 -14.80 -7.67 -9.01
C ILE A 132 -15.83 -8.13 -7.96
N TYR A 133 -15.66 -7.76 -6.69
CA TYR A 133 -16.60 -8.06 -5.60
C TYR A 133 -17.80 -7.10 -5.55
N GLU A 134 -17.73 -5.98 -6.24
CA GLU A 134 -18.85 -5.04 -6.32
C GLU A 134 -20.01 -5.68 -7.08
N LYS A 135 -21.15 -5.80 -6.40
CA LYS A 135 -22.40 -6.23 -7.04
C LYS A 135 -22.91 -5.07 -7.89
N GLY A 136 -22.96 -5.29 -9.16
CA GLY A 136 -23.45 -4.32 -10.15
C GLY A 136 -24.91 -3.93 -9.94
#